data_cf04070b6a030489b8d4b69f8704aa78
#
_entry.id   cf04070b6a030489b8d4b69f8704aa78
#
_cell.length_a   1.000
_cell.length_b   1.000
_cell.length_c   1.000
_cell.angle_alpha   90.00
_cell.angle_beta   90.00
_cell.angle_gamma   90.00
#
_symmetry.space_group_name_H-M   'P 1'
#
loop_
_entity.id
_entity.type
_entity.pdbx_description
1 polymer ?
#
loop_
_entity_poly.entity_id
_entity_poly.type
_entity_poly.pdbx_seq_one_letter_code
_entity_poly.pdbx_strand_id
1 'polypeptide(L)'
;MTSVMVSIFLVLICLGGAGSALASDAQGKTQAVQNGVITKIEAQTHDGSGPQGDTGQWDVFRLHAEFALPNGTIHAGDITTMKLPDKLKFNQTSSFEIKDAGGNVVANATIDGGTKTLTLTYTEFVENNSDITGSFYFYVQIARNNVDKEEYIPIEIDVSGTTIIGNTLHFIGIKDPTGSYLTKSGWQVAEIGDRAIRYQLYVNTKGEAINNATITDKIASAGFAVLPDSLVIMKGAWTIVHGDWRLENRSDVTSAYNVVWNEDGSFTLNLGDIAATDGFIIRYTAEASYDLADGEIIRNDAAIRGTNAVSRTTSADTYYFAAGGSAEGYVFTIRILKEDRNGNALAGAVFNVIRDANGQVVGTITTDAEGKAEVSGLLKGTYRIEETQAPDGYMSLKEPILVNPSDFDSEKIAVKTIVNEESGSDLPPTDDPDPTDDPDATDRHVPDKPKPDSTSSETPAPPKTGDGLARFAFVLATIFTASCALFAATRRDL
;
A
#
# COMPACT_ATOMS: atom_id res chain seq x y z
N MET A 1 -6.88 17.10 -41.39
CA MET A 1 -5.45 17.05 -41.09
C MET A 1 -5.31 17.08 -39.58
N THR A 2 -5.34 15.89 -38.99
CA THR A 2 -5.22 15.69 -37.54
C THR A 2 -3.82 15.10 -37.27
N SER A 3 -3.01 15.88 -36.59
CA SER A 3 -1.63 15.53 -36.23
C SER A 3 -1.66 14.54 -35.05
N VAL A 4 -1.22 13.32 -35.28
CA VAL A 4 -0.98 12.32 -34.23
C VAL A 4 0.45 12.55 -33.72
N MET A 5 0.58 13.03 -32.50
CA MET A 5 1.87 13.06 -31.81
C MET A 5 2.18 11.67 -31.26
N VAL A 6 3.17 11.02 -31.83
CA VAL A 6 3.78 9.78 -31.34
C VAL A 6 4.87 10.18 -30.35
N SER A 7 4.63 9.88 -29.08
CA SER A 7 5.68 10.02 -28.03
C SER A 7 6.63 8.84 -28.10
N ILE A 8 7.87 9.10 -28.48
CA ILE A 8 8.96 8.12 -28.48
C ILE A 8 9.57 8.12 -27.07
N PHE A 9 9.41 7.01 -26.35
CA PHE A 9 10.13 6.75 -25.10
C PHE A 9 11.56 6.27 -25.43
N LEU A 10 12.52 7.07 -25.05
CA LEU A 10 13.94 6.67 -25.12
C LEU A 10 14.34 6.11 -23.75
N VAL A 11 14.43 4.79 -23.65
CA VAL A 11 14.99 4.12 -22.46
C VAL A 11 16.51 4.05 -22.62
N LEU A 12 17.23 4.79 -21.79
CA LEU A 12 18.68 4.72 -21.69
C LEU A 12 19.05 3.71 -20.60
N ILE A 13 19.52 2.53 -21.01
CA ILE A 13 20.04 1.51 -20.08
C ILE A 13 21.51 1.81 -19.83
N CYS A 14 21.85 2.27 -18.64
CA CYS A 14 23.23 2.32 -18.15
C CYS A 14 23.49 1.12 -17.25
N LEU A 15 24.42 0.27 -17.65
CA LEU A 15 24.95 -0.85 -16.87
C LEU A 15 25.97 -0.33 -15.85
N GLY A 16 25.75 -0.63 -14.58
CA GLY A 16 26.80 -0.63 -13.55
C GLY A 16 26.65 0.41 -12.44
N GLY A 17 26.20 -0.04 -11.27
CA GLY A 17 26.14 0.73 -10.03
C GLY A 17 24.71 0.97 -9.58
N ALA A 18 24.43 0.76 -8.29
CA ALA A 18 23.15 1.07 -7.66
C ALA A 18 22.86 2.57 -7.82
N GLY A 19 22.21 2.93 -8.92
CA GLY A 19 21.82 4.29 -9.28
C GLY A 19 20.35 4.29 -9.69
N SER A 20 19.58 5.21 -9.14
CA SER A 20 18.20 5.48 -9.52
C SER A 20 18.13 5.74 -11.03
N ALA A 21 17.27 5.03 -11.74
CA ALA A 21 17.01 5.33 -13.15
C ALA A 21 16.14 6.60 -13.22
N LEU A 22 16.50 7.53 -14.10
CA LEU A 22 15.78 8.79 -14.27
C LEU A 22 14.84 8.67 -15.49
N ALA A 23 13.56 8.95 -15.29
CA ALA A 23 12.59 9.20 -16.34
C ALA A 23 12.19 10.68 -16.32
N SER A 24 11.91 11.31 -17.45
CA SER A 24 11.43 12.70 -17.50
C SER A 24 9.93 12.73 -17.79
N ASP A 25 9.18 13.53 -17.05
CA ASP A 25 7.79 13.84 -17.34
C ASP A 25 7.65 14.83 -18.53
N ALA A 26 6.41 15.09 -18.94
CA ALA A 26 6.11 16.02 -20.05
C ALA A 26 6.50 17.48 -19.74
N GLN A 27 6.97 17.79 -18.52
CA GLN A 27 7.40 19.11 -18.06
C GLN A 27 8.91 19.20 -17.83
N GLY A 28 9.68 18.15 -18.14
CA GLY A 28 11.14 18.15 -18.04
C GLY A 28 11.70 17.99 -16.62
N LYS A 29 10.85 17.65 -15.63
CA LYS A 29 11.33 17.22 -14.32
C LYS A 29 11.88 15.80 -14.42
N THR A 30 13.03 15.59 -13.84
CA THR A 30 13.65 14.27 -13.76
C THR A 30 12.91 13.46 -12.69
N GLN A 31 12.17 12.45 -13.13
CA GLN A 31 11.43 11.53 -12.27
C GLN A 31 12.35 10.36 -11.88
N ALA A 32 12.59 10.18 -10.58
CA ALA A 32 13.37 9.06 -10.11
C ALA A 32 12.50 7.81 -9.93
N VAL A 33 13.05 6.66 -10.36
CA VAL A 33 12.42 5.35 -10.13
C VAL A 33 12.96 4.78 -8.84
N GLN A 34 12.09 4.65 -7.85
CA GLN A 34 12.46 4.21 -6.51
C GLN A 34 12.32 2.69 -6.37
N ASN A 35 13.36 2.04 -5.85
CA ASN A 35 13.34 0.63 -5.45
C ASN A 35 13.51 0.51 -3.93
N GLY A 36 13.25 -0.70 -3.40
CA GLY A 36 13.41 -0.96 -1.96
C GLY A 36 12.34 -0.33 -1.05
N VAL A 37 11.31 0.28 -1.63
CA VAL A 37 10.21 0.90 -0.87
C VAL A 37 9.11 -0.10 -0.51
N ILE A 38 8.86 -1.12 -1.35
CA ILE A 38 7.90 -2.19 -1.04
C ILE A 38 8.60 -3.21 -0.15
N THR A 39 8.03 -3.43 1.04
CA THR A 39 8.64 -4.26 2.09
C THR A 39 8.03 -5.66 2.16
N LYS A 40 6.78 -5.82 1.70
CA LYS A 40 6.06 -7.10 1.68
C LYS A 40 5.06 -7.15 0.54
N ILE A 41 4.86 -8.33 -0.02
CA ILE A 41 3.77 -8.64 -0.95
C ILE A 41 3.16 -9.98 -0.56
N GLU A 42 1.82 -10.06 -0.59
CA GLU A 42 1.09 -11.27 -0.25
C GLU A 42 -0.17 -11.39 -1.09
N ALA A 43 -0.40 -12.60 -1.66
CA ALA A 43 -1.69 -12.93 -2.24
C ALA A 43 -2.64 -13.33 -1.11
N GLN A 44 -3.75 -12.63 -1.02
CA GLN A 44 -4.79 -12.82 0.00
C GLN A 44 -6.12 -13.17 -0.65
N THR A 45 -7.03 -13.73 0.13
CA THR A 45 -8.44 -13.88 -0.26
C THR A 45 -9.01 -12.55 -0.73
N HIS A 46 -10.08 -12.57 -1.52
CA HIS A 46 -10.67 -11.35 -2.07
C HIS A 46 -11.10 -10.32 -0.99
N ASP A 47 -11.43 -10.77 0.20
CA ASP A 47 -11.80 -9.93 1.36
C ASP A 47 -10.59 -9.55 2.25
N GLY A 48 -9.39 -10.07 1.94
CA GLY A 48 -8.17 -9.83 2.71
C GLY A 48 -8.12 -10.52 4.07
N SER A 49 -9.00 -11.49 4.33
CA SER A 49 -9.09 -12.17 5.64
C SER A 49 -7.93 -13.14 5.92
N GLY A 50 -7.15 -13.49 4.90
CA GLY A 50 -6.00 -14.38 5.03
C GLY A 50 -5.32 -14.67 3.69
N PRO A 51 -4.28 -15.51 3.70
CA PRO A 51 -3.60 -15.93 2.48
C PRO A 51 -4.56 -16.61 1.51
N GLN A 52 -4.37 -16.35 0.21
CA GLN A 52 -5.12 -17.06 -0.83
C GLN A 52 -4.71 -18.54 -0.83
N GLY A 53 -5.71 -19.42 -0.75
CA GLY A 53 -5.56 -20.88 -0.82
C GLY A 53 -5.66 -21.42 -2.24
N ASP A 54 -6.41 -22.55 -2.40
CA ASP A 54 -6.73 -23.10 -3.69
C ASP A 54 -7.42 -22.07 -4.57
N THR A 55 -6.88 -21.87 -5.77
CA THR A 55 -7.31 -20.82 -6.69
C THR A 55 -7.89 -21.44 -7.95
N GLY A 56 -9.16 -21.19 -8.20
CA GLY A 56 -9.86 -21.62 -9.41
C GLY A 56 -9.59 -20.73 -10.60
N GLN A 57 -10.04 -21.14 -11.77
CA GLN A 57 -9.80 -20.48 -13.04
C GLN A 57 -10.45 -19.08 -13.17
N TRP A 58 -11.43 -18.79 -12.33
CA TRP A 58 -12.18 -17.51 -12.33
C TRP A 58 -12.02 -16.71 -11.04
N ASP A 59 -11.28 -17.25 -10.08
CA ASP A 59 -11.15 -16.59 -8.80
C ASP A 59 -10.43 -15.27 -8.94
N VAL A 60 -11.00 -14.26 -8.29
CA VAL A 60 -10.40 -12.95 -8.09
C VAL A 60 -9.83 -12.94 -6.68
N PHE A 61 -8.59 -12.56 -6.54
CA PHE A 61 -7.93 -12.47 -5.26
C PHE A 61 -7.14 -11.15 -5.15
N ARG A 62 -6.81 -10.79 -3.93
CA ARG A 62 -6.12 -9.55 -3.62
C ARG A 62 -4.61 -9.76 -3.61
N LEU A 63 -3.84 -8.87 -4.25
CA LEU A 63 -2.44 -8.67 -3.92
C LEU A 63 -2.34 -7.50 -2.94
N HIS A 64 -1.87 -7.80 -1.74
CA HIS A 64 -1.61 -6.84 -0.67
C HIS A 64 -0.12 -6.53 -0.63
N ALA A 65 0.23 -5.25 -0.59
CA ALA A 65 1.61 -4.77 -0.49
C ALA A 65 1.76 -3.81 0.69
N GLU A 66 2.85 -3.95 1.43
CA GLU A 66 3.28 -3.02 2.46
C GLU A 66 4.47 -2.21 1.96
N PHE A 67 4.56 -0.95 2.35
CA PHE A 67 5.66 -0.09 1.95
C PHE A 67 6.17 0.78 3.10
N ALA A 68 7.44 1.18 2.99
CA ALA A 68 8.08 2.15 3.86
C ALA A 68 8.97 3.06 3.01
N LEU A 69 8.83 4.36 3.15
CA LEU A 69 9.60 5.33 2.41
C LEU A 69 10.81 5.80 3.23
N PRO A 70 12.03 5.67 2.70
CA PRO A 70 13.22 6.20 3.36
C PRO A 70 13.13 7.73 3.46
N ASN A 71 13.39 8.27 4.66
CA ASN A 71 13.31 9.70 4.92
C ASN A 71 14.27 10.52 4.04
N GLY A 72 13.76 11.56 3.41
CA GLY A 72 14.55 12.55 2.66
C GLY A 72 15.18 12.04 1.35
N THR A 73 14.73 10.89 0.84
CA THR A 73 15.23 10.32 -0.42
C THR A 73 14.17 10.22 -1.51
N ILE A 74 12.89 10.23 -1.13
CA ILE A 74 11.76 10.18 -2.04
C ILE A 74 11.20 11.58 -2.18
N HIS A 75 10.98 12.01 -3.41
CA HIS A 75 10.48 13.34 -3.74
C HIS A 75 9.14 13.29 -4.46
N ALA A 76 8.41 14.39 -4.40
CA ALA A 76 7.16 14.56 -5.13
C ALA A 76 7.38 14.36 -6.64
N GLY A 77 6.57 13.47 -7.23
CA GLY A 77 6.70 13.05 -8.62
C GLY A 77 7.58 11.82 -8.85
N ASP A 78 8.34 11.35 -7.87
CA ASP A 78 9.05 10.07 -7.96
C ASP A 78 8.06 8.91 -8.08
N ILE A 79 8.51 7.81 -8.68
CA ILE A 79 7.65 6.65 -8.92
C ILE A 79 8.24 5.35 -8.35
N THR A 80 7.34 4.44 -8.05
CA THR A 80 7.64 3.01 -7.85
C THR A 80 6.76 2.20 -8.78
N THR A 81 7.33 1.29 -9.54
CA THR A 81 6.61 0.41 -10.45
C THR A 81 6.55 -1.01 -9.90
N MET A 82 5.41 -1.68 -10.10
CA MET A 82 5.21 -3.09 -9.76
C MET A 82 4.69 -3.82 -10.99
N LYS A 83 5.44 -4.78 -11.51
CA LYS A 83 5.07 -5.54 -12.69
C LYS A 83 4.67 -6.95 -12.30
N LEU A 84 3.48 -7.35 -12.75
CA LEU A 84 2.96 -8.71 -12.53
C LEU A 84 3.71 -9.74 -13.37
N PRO A 85 3.91 -10.98 -12.85
CA PRO A 85 4.41 -12.10 -13.63
C PRO A 85 3.40 -12.52 -14.72
N ASP A 86 3.88 -13.23 -15.72
CA ASP A 86 3.07 -13.63 -16.88
C ASP A 86 1.85 -14.47 -16.53
N LYS A 87 1.91 -15.24 -15.45
CA LYS A 87 0.82 -16.09 -14.96
C LYS A 87 -0.31 -15.35 -14.27
N LEU A 88 -0.13 -14.05 -13.96
CA LEU A 88 -1.15 -13.21 -13.37
C LEU A 88 -1.59 -12.12 -14.34
N LYS A 89 -2.79 -11.60 -14.11
CA LYS A 89 -3.34 -10.41 -14.78
C LYS A 89 -4.13 -9.56 -13.78
N PHE A 90 -4.17 -8.26 -13.99
CA PHE A 90 -5.10 -7.41 -13.24
C PHE A 90 -6.55 -7.77 -13.55
N ASN A 91 -7.39 -7.75 -12.52
CA ASN A 91 -8.83 -7.91 -12.67
C ASN A 91 -9.50 -6.60 -13.15
N GLN A 92 -8.87 -5.47 -12.86
CA GLN A 92 -9.36 -4.14 -13.21
C GLN A 92 -8.17 -3.21 -13.50
N THR A 93 -8.43 -2.07 -14.17
CA THR A 93 -7.44 -1.08 -14.59
C THR A 93 -7.76 0.32 -14.06
N SER A 94 -8.48 0.43 -12.93
CA SER A 94 -8.80 1.70 -12.31
C SER A 94 -7.60 2.25 -11.53
N SER A 95 -7.45 3.57 -11.52
CA SER A 95 -6.54 4.27 -10.63
C SER A 95 -7.14 4.40 -9.23
N PHE A 96 -6.28 4.51 -8.21
CA PHE A 96 -6.70 4.76 -6.84
C PHE A 96 -5.68 5.63 -6.10
N GLU A 97 -6.08 6.17 -4.96
CA GLU A 97 -5.23 7.00 -4.13
C GLU A 97 -4.88 6.27 -2.83
N ILE A 98 -3.64 6.44 -2.37
CA ILE A 98 -3.19 6.02 -1.04
C ILE A 98 -3.21 7.28 -0.17
N LYS A 99 -4.02 7.25 0.90
CA LYS A 99 -4.28 8.41 1.75
C LYS A 99 -3.88 8.14 3.19
N ASP A 100 -3.52 9.21 3.90
CA ASP A 100 -3.42 9.17 5.35
C ASP A 100 -4.82 9.26 6.02
N ALA A 101 -4.86 9.14 7.34
CA ALA A 101 -6.10 9.26 8.11
C ALA A 101 -6.75 10.66 8.02
N GLY A 102 -5.99 11.68 7.65
CA GLY A 102 -6.44 13.05 7.42
C GLY A 102 -7.02 13.28 6.02
N GLY A 103 -6.96 12.27 5.13
CA GLY A 103 -7.41 12.36 3.75
C GLY A 103 -6.38 12.96 2.79
N ASN A 104 -5.14 13.22 3.24
CA ASN A 104 -4.07 13.70 2.37
C ASN A 104 -3.57 12.56 1.49
N VAL A 105 -3.42 12.82 0.19
CA VAL A 105 -2.92 11.84 -0.76
C VAL A 105 -1.41 11.72 -0.61
N VAL A 106 -0.94 10.50 -0.29
CA VAL A 106 0.47 10.14 -0.17
C VAL A 106 1.05 9.72 -1.52
N ALA A 107 0.28 8.91 -2.25
CA ALA A 107 0.63 8.46 -3.60
C ALA A 107 -0.61 8.23 -4.45
N ASN A 108 -0.48 8.48 -5.76
CA ASN A 108 -1.45 8.09 -6.78
C ASN A 108 -1.01 6.78 -7.42
N ALA A 109 -1.89 5.79 -7.45
CA ALA A 109 -1.64 4.50 -8.09
C ALA A 109 -2.38 4.42 -9.41
N THR A 110 -1.68 4.04 -10.49
CA THR A 110 -2.26 3.77 -11.81
C THR A 110 -1.97 2.34 -12.23
N ILE A 111 -2.96 1.68 -12.84
CA ILE A 111 -2.84 0.30 -13.31
C ILE A 111 -2.93 0.29 -14.84
N ASP A 112 -1.91 -0.24 -15.50
CA ASP A 112 -1.90 -0.54 -16.92
C ASP A 112 -1.99 -2.06 -17.14
N GLY A 113 -3.16 -2.53 -17.55
CA GLY A 113 -3.39 -3.94 -17.83
C GLY A 113 -2.64 -4.46 -19.06
N GLY A 114 -2.29 -3.59 -20.00
CA GLY A 114 -1.54 -3.95 -21.22
C GLY A 114 -0.08 -4.27 -20.93
N THR A 115 0.59 -3.45 -20.14
CA THR A 115 1.97 -3.65 -19.69
C THR A 115 2.07 -4.51 -18.43
N LYS A 116 0.94 -4.82 -17.78
CA LYS A 116 0.84 -5.50 -16.49
C LYS A 116 1.58 -4.76 -15.38
N THR A 117 1.52 -3.44 -15.37
CA THR A 117 2.27 -2.60 -14.44
C THR A 117 1.33 -1.75 -13.59
N LEU A 118 1.55 -1.72 -12.28
CA LEU A 118 1.03 -0.72 -11.35
C LEU A 118 2.15 0.29 -11.09
N THR A 119 1.84 1.57 -11.18
CA THR A 119 2.77 2.67 -10.90
C THR A 119 2.23 3.51 -9.74
N LEU A 120 3.03 3.64 -8.69
CA LEU A 120 2.83 4.61 -7.62
C LEU A 120 3.55 5.89 -8.00
N THR A 121 2.89 7.04 -7.92
CA THR A 121 3.49 8.37 -8.05
C THR A 121 3.31 9.13 -6.74
N TYR A 122 4.42 9.49 -6.08
CA TYR A 122 4.39 10.15 -4.79
C TYR A 122 4.03 11.63 -4.92
N THR A 123 3.33 12.16 -3.91
CA THR A 123 2.87 13.55 -3.87
C THR A 123 3.76 14.43 -3.00
N GLU A 124 3.42 15.71 -2.87
CA GLU A 124 4.06 16.66 -1.94
C GLU A 124 4.01 16.22 -0.45
N PHE A 125 3.21 15.19 -0.14
CA PHE A 125 3.16 14.63 1.21
C PHE A 125 4.53 14.13 1.68
N VAL A 126 5.33 13.56 0.78
CA VAL A 126 6.66 13.00 1.10
C VAL A 126 7.70 14.07 1.43
N GLU A 127 7.48 15.32 0.97
CA GLU A 127 8.37 16.45 1.28
C GLU A 127 8.14 17.03 2.69
N ASN A 128 6.95 16.78 3.25
CA ASN A 128 6.50 17.40 4.48
C ASN A 128 6.36 16.41 5.64
N ASN A 129 6.56 15.10 5.40
CA ASN A 129 6.41 14.06 6.41
C ASN A 129 7.60 13.11 6.39
N SER A 130 7.82 12.44 7.50
CA SER A 130 8.85 11.41 7.68
C SER A 130 8.26 10.15 8.29
N ASP A 131 9.05 9.07 8.33
CA ASP A 131 8.63 7.75 8.82
C ASP A 131 7.33 7.29 8.13
N ILE A 132 7.25 7.55 6.80
CA ILE A 132 6.07 7.23 6.00
C ILE A 132 6.04 5.73 5.77
N THR A 133 4.96 5.10 6.23
CA THR A 133 4.66 3.69 6.02
C THR A 133 3.21 3.53 5.58
N GLY A 134 2.90 2.40 4.97
CA GLY A 134 1.53 2.15 4.55
C GLY A 134 1.36 0.81 3.89
N SER A 135 0.14 0.59 3.43
CA SER A 135 -0.21 -0.59 2.65
C SER A 135 -1.24 -0.25 1.59
N PHE A 136 -1.29 -1.05 0.56
CA PHE A 136 -2.30 -0.97 -0.49
C PHE A 136 -2.58 -2.35 -1.04
N TYR A 137 -3.71 -2.48 -1.73
CA TYR A 137 -4.10 -3.71 -2.38
C TYR A 137 -4.80 -3.43 -3.70
N PHE A 138 -4.74 -4.43 -4.56
CA PHE A 138 -5.42 -4.46 -5.85
C PHE A 138 -5.78 -5.89 -6.22
N TYR A 139 -6.68 -6.05 -7.20
CA TYR A 139 -7.24 -7.35 -7.55
C TYR A 139 -6.63 -7.94 -8.81
N VAL A 140 -6.35 -9.24 -8.72
CA VAL A 140 -5.74 -10.01 -9.79
C VAL A 140 -6.47 -11.34 -10.01
N GLN A 141 -6.21 -11.94 -11.14
CA GLN A 141 -6.66 -13.27 -11.53
C GLN A 141 -5.51 -14.05 -12.15
N ILE A 142 -5.68 -15.37 -12.24
CA ILE A 142 -4.80 -16.21 -13.04
C ILE A 142 -4.95 -15.87 -14.53
N ALA A 143 -3.82 -15.68 -15.22
CA ALA A 143 -3.76 -15.46 -16.66
C ALA A 143 -3.84 -16.81 -17.38
N ARG A 144 -5.04 -17.34 -17.54
CA ARG A 144 -5.34 -18.71 -18.05
C ARG A 144 -4.75 -19.04 -19.42
N ASN A 145 -4.40 -18.05 -20.21
CA ASN A 145 -3.69 -18.25 -21.48
C ASN A 145 -2.23 -18.67 -21.29
N ASN A 146 -1.68 -18.46 -20.09
CA ASN A 146 -0.28 -18.73 -19.76
C ASN A 146 -0.12 -19.89 -18.78
N VAL A 147 -1.23 -20.36 -18.17
CA VAL A 147 -1.27 -21.51 -17.27
C VAL A 147 -2.65 -22.17 -17.34
N ASP A 148 -2.69 -23.46 -17.65
CA ASP A 148 -3.92 -24.22 -17.83
C ASP A 148 -4.04 -25.46 -16.94
N LYS A 149 -2.91 -25.92 -16.39
CA LYS A 149 -2.83 -27.10 -15.53
C LYS A 149 -2.67 -26.71 -14.08
N GLU A 150 -2.98 -27.66 -13.22
CA GLU A 150 -2.72 -27.56 -11.79
C GLU A 150 -1.22 -27.32 -11.55
N GLU A 151 -0.89 -26.26 -10.82
CA GLU A 151 0.48 -25.94 -10.43
C GLU A 151 0.55 -24.98 -9.23
N TYR A 152 1.72 -24.95 -8.57
CA TYR A 152 2.05 -23.96 -7.55
C TYR A 152 2.74 -22.76 -8.20
N ILE A 153 2.16 -21.57 -8.03
CA ILE A 153 2.62 -20.33 -8.63
C ILE A 153 3.20 -19.43 -7.54
N PRO A 154 4.51 -19.23 -7.48
CA PRO A 154 5.09 -18.25 -6.57
C PRO A 154 4.69 -16.84 -7.00
N ILE A 155 4.37 -16.00 -6.03
CA ILE A 155 4.12 -14.57 -6.27
C ILE A 155 5.48 -13.88 -6.32
N GLU A 156 5.95 -13.59 -7.51
CA GLU A 156 7.21 -12.90 -7.80
C GLU A 156 6.88 -11.60 -8.53
N ILE A 157 7.01 -10.47 -7.86
CA ILE A 157 6.70 -9.15 -8.42
C ILE A 157 7.99 -8.40 -8.67
N ASP A 158 8.18 -7.92 -9.88
CA ASP A 158 9.24 -6.97 -10.19
C ASP A 158 8.84 -5.57 -9.67
N VAL A 159 9.58 -5.07 -8.70
CA VAL A 159 9.41 -3.74 -8.13
C VAL A 159 10.59 -2.88 -8.55
N SER A 160 10.37 -2.03 -9.54
CA SER A 160 11.41 -1.11 -10.04
C SER A 160 12.73 -1.81 -10.33
N GLY A 161 12.69 -3.01 -10.93
CA GLY A 161 13.87 -3.82 -11.29
C GLY A 161 14.38 -4.73 -10.17
N THR A 162 13.70 -4.82 -9.04
CA THR A 162 14.01 -5.74 -7.94
C THR A 162 12.85 -6.70 -7.73
N THR A 163 13.09 -8.02 -7.74
CA THR A 163 12.04 -9.00 -7.50
C THR A 163 11.77 -9.15 -6.01
N ILE A 164 10.50 -8.99 -5.63
CA ILE A 164 10.00 -9.29 -4.29
C ILE A 164 9.18 -10.58 -4.35
N ILE A 165 9.47 -11.50 -3.43
CA ILE A 165 8.83 -12.80 -3.36
C ILE A 165 7.78 -12.77 -2.25
N GLY A 166 6.54 -13.06 -2.60
CA GLY A 166 5.43 -13.27 -1.68
C GLY A 166 5.19 -14.76 -1.37
N ASN A 167 3.95 -15.07 -0.99
CA ASN A 167 3.51 -16.45 -0.80
C ASN A 167 3.32 -17.18 -2.15
N THR A 168 3.02 -18.47 -2.09
CA THR A 168 2.77 -19.31 -3.26
C THR A 168 1.28 -19.63 -3.36
N LEU A 169 0.70 -19.45 -4.54
CA LEU A 169 -0.66 -19.88 -4.88
C LEU A 169 -0.69 -21.34 -5.32
N HIS A 170 -1.77 -22.03 -5.01
CA HIS A 170 -2.08 -23.32 -5.62
C HIS A 170 -3.20 -23.13 -6.64
N PHE A 171 -2.86 -23.10 -7.94
CA PHE A 171 -3.84 -23.11 -9.03
C PHE A 171 -4.32 -24.52 -9.27
N ILE A 172 -5.62 -24.75 -9.14
CA ILE A 172 -6.23 -26.10 -9.28
C ILE A 172 -6.53 -26.51 -10.74
N GLY A 173 -5.97 -25.76 -11.69
CA GLY A 173 -6.12 -26.01 -13.14
C GLY A 173 -7.47 -25.57 -13.71
N ILE A 174 -7.55 -25.62 -15.05
CA ILE A 174 -8.78 -25.33 -15.79
C ILE A 174 -9.67 -26.57 -15.80
N LYS A 175 -10.96 -26.38 -15.51
CA LYS A 175 -11.98 -27.42 -15.53
C LYS A 175 -13.10 -27.04 -16.48
N ASP A 176 -13.57 -28.01 -17.26
CA ASP A 176 -14.71 -27.81 -18.12
C ASP A 176 -15.99 -27.60 -17.31
N PRO A 177 -16.84 -26.65 -17.70
CA PRO A 177 -18.08 -26.38 -17.01
C PRO A 177 -19.14 -27.44 -17.34
N THR A 178 -20.03 -27.70 -16.36
CA THR A 178 -21.15 -28.60 -16.56
C THR A 178 -22.31 -27.90 -17.28
N GLY A 179 -22.92 -28.56 -18.24
CA GLY A 179 -24.07 -28.04 -18.98
C GLY A 179 -25.32 -27.83 -18.11
N SER A 180 -26.07 -26.79 -18.37
CA SER A 180 -27.29 -26.41 -17.66
C SER A 180 -28.32 -25.80 -18.62
N TYR A 181 -29.61 -25.77 -18.23
CA TYR A 181 -30.62 -25.02 -18.97
C TYR A 181 -30.41 -23.50 -18.87
N LEU A 182 -29.91 -23.03 -17.71
CA LEU A 182 -29.61 -21.64 -17.46
C LEU A 182 -28.47 -21.52 -16.46
N THR A 183 -27.45 -20.76 -16.80
CA THR A 183 -26.45 -20.23 -15.86
C THR A 183 -26.28 -18.74 -16.06
N LYS A 184 -25.75 -18.05 -15.05
CA LYS A 184 -25.59 -16.61 -15.04
C LYS A 184 -24.26 -16.22 -14.44
N SER A 185 -23.64 -15.20 -15.00
CA SER A 185 -22.45 -14.55 -14.44
C SER A 185 -22.59 -13.04 -14.50
N GLY A 186 -21.86 -12.35 -13.62
CA GLY A 186 -21.75 -10.91 -13.59
C GLY A 186 -20.32 -10.46 -13.37
N TRP A 187 -19.94 -9.29 -13.89
CA TRP A 187 -18.63 -8.68 -13.71
C TRP A 187 -18.68 -7.17 -13.90
N GLN A 188 -17.71 -6.47 -13.32
CA GLN A 188 -17.53 -5.01 -13.50
C GLN A 188 -17.10 -4.69 -14.92
N VAL A 189 -17.51 -3.52 -15.43
CA VAL A 189 -17.18 -3.03 -16.77
C VAL A 189 -16.62 -1.62 -16.66
N ALA A 190 -15.33 -1.52 -16.37
CA ALA A 190 -14.65 -0.24 -16.18
C ALA A 190 -14.78 0.73 -17.37
N GLU A 191 -14.89 0.21 -18.59
CA GLU A 191 -15.06 1.04 -19.80
C GLU A 191 -16.41 1.77 -19.84
N ILE A 192 -17.40 1.30 -19.06
CA ILE A 192 -18.73 1.94 -18.98
C ILE A 192 -18.78 2.88 -17.76
N GLY A 193 -18.10 2.53 -16.70
CA GLY A 193 -18.04 3.30 -15.46
C GLY A 193 -17.95 2.43 -14.22
N ASP A 194 -17.52 3.03 -13.12
CA ASP A 194 -17.28 2.33 -11.86
C ASP A 194 -18.55 1.78 -11.20
N ARG A 195 -19.74 2.18 -11.65
CA ARG A 195 -21.04 1.72 -11.16
C ARG A 195 -21.69 0.65 -12.05
N ALA A 196 -21.01 0.26 -13.14
CA ALA A 196 -21.58 -0.62 -14.14
C ALA A 196 -21.22 -2.07 -13.92
N ILE A 197 -22.24 -2.92 -13.85
CA ILE A 197 -22.11 -4.37 -13.79
C ILE A 197 -22.72 -4.98 -15.05
N ARG A 198 -21.97 -5.80 -15.74
CA ARG A 198 -22.46 -6.56 -16.89
C ARG A 198 -22.88 -7.95 -16.44
N TYR A 199 -24.08 -8.33 -16.85
CA TYR A 199 -24.61 -9.67 -16.65
C TYR A 199 -24.69 -10.44 -17.95
N GLN A 200 -24.47 -11.74 -17.88
CA GLN A 200 -24.61 -12.65 -19.00
C GLN A 200 -25.29 -13.93 -18.54
N LEU A 201 -26.36 -14.29 -19.27
CA LEU A 201 -27.05 -15.55 -19.13
C LEU A 201 -26.58 -16.48 -20.26
N TYR A 202 -26.30 -17.71 -19.90
CA TYR A 202 -25.98 -18.81 -20.81
C TYR A 202 -27.19 -19.74 -20.83
N VAL A 203 -27.88 -19.81 -21.95
CA VAL A 203 -29.12 -20.56 -22.07
C VAL A 203 -28.88 -21.83 -22.87
N ASN A 204 -29.32 -22.95 -22.31
CA ASN A 204 -29.28 -24.28 -22.93
C ASN A 204 -27.86 -24.82 -23.24
N THR A 205 -26.91 -24.59 -22.33
CA THR A 205 -25.59 -25.25 -22.40
C THR A 205 -25.71 -26.76 -22.18
N LYS A 206 -26.88 -27.25 -21.69
CA LYS A 206 -27.18 -28.67 -21.52
C LYS A 206 -27.41 -29.39 -22.86
N GLY A 207 -27.87 -28.66 -23.89
CA GLY A 207 -28.12 -29.22 -25.19
C GLY A 207 -29.38 -30.09 -25.26
N GLU A 208 -30.46 -29.70 -24.59
CA GLU A 208 -31.75 -30.38 -24.61
C GLU A 208 -32.85 -29.42 -25.10
N ALA A 209 -33.88 -29.99 -25.78
CA ALA A 209 -34.99 -29.16 -26.30
C ALA A 209 -35.83 -28.56 -25.16
N ILE A 210 -36.22 -27.30 -25.30
CA ILE A 210 -37.06 -26.58 -24.34
C ILE A 210 -38.25 -25.99 -25.13
N ASN A 211 -39.47 -26.43 -24.78
CA ASN A 211 -40.66 -25.96 -25.46
C ASN A 211 -41.20 -24.69 -24.80
N ASN A 212 -41.46 -23.66 -25.59
CA ASN A 212 -41.97 -22.36 -25.16
C ASN A 212 -41.18 -21.78 -23.98
N ALA A 213 -39.87 -21.66 -24.17
CA ALA A 213 -38.93 -21.19 -23.15
C ALA A 213 -39.20 -19.72 -22.80
N THR A 214 -39.41 -19.45 -21.52
CA THR A 214 -39.56 -18.11 -20.98
C THR A 214 -38.50 -17.88 -19.90
N ILE A 215 -37.81 -16.75 -19.98
CA ILE A 215 -36.81 -16.29 -19.01
C ILE A 215 -37.37 -15.12 -18.22
N THR A 216 -37.17 -15.12 -16.94
CA THR A 216 -37.35 -13.96 -16.07
C THR A 216 -36.01 -13.61 -15.40
N ASP A 217 -35.76 -12.35 -15.22
CA ASP A 217 -34.51 -11.85 -14.65
C ASP A 217 -34.79 -10.63 -13.78
N LYS A 218 -34.16 -10.57 -12.60
CA LYS A 218 -34.33 -9.49 -11.64
C LYS A 218 -33.08 -9.27 -10.82
N ILE A 219 -32.58 -8.01 -10.82
CA ILE A 219 -31.54 -7.62 -9.87
C ILE A 219 -32.17 -7.53 -8.49
N ALA A 220 -31.72 -8.39 -7.59
CA ALA A 220 -32.24 -8.48 -6.23
C ALA A 220 -31.67 -7.40 -5.30
N SER A 221 -30.44 -6.92 -5.60
CA SER A 221 -29.82 -5.80 -4.89
C SER A 221 -30.53 -4.48 -5.21
N ALA A 222 -30.81 -3.71 -4.17
CA ALA A 222 -31.48 -2.41 -4.31
C ALA A 222 -30.57 -1.36 -4.97
N GLY A 223 -31.15 -0.34 -5.59
CA GLY A 223 -30.41 0.77 -6.16
C GLY A 223 -29.79 0.51 -7.54
N PHE A 224 -30.08 -0.64 -8.15
CA PHE A 224 -29.64 -0.97 -9.50
C PHE A 224 -30.78 -0.86 -10.51
N ALA A 225 -30.44 -0.37 -11.70
CA ALA A 225 -31.34 -0.38 -12.85
C ALA A 225 -30.64 -1.03 -14.05
N VAL A 226 -31.37 -1.86 -14.78
CA VAL A 226 -30.90 -2.37 -16.08
C VAL A 226 -30.95 -1.22 -17.09
N LEU A 227 -29.89 -1.12 -17.91
CA LEU A 227 -29.87 -0.24 -19.09
C LEU A 227 -30.52 -0.99 -20.27
N PRO A 228 -31.77 -0.71 -20.62
CA PRO A 228 -32.54 -1.52 -21.62
C PRO A 228 -31.83 -1.63 -22.96
N ASP A 229 -31.23 -0.53 -23.44
CA ASP A 229 -30.55 -0.45 -24.72
C ASP A 229 -29.25 -1.25 -24.79
N SER A 230 -28.76 -1.72 -23.63
CA SER A 230 -27.56 -2.56 -23.53
C SER A 230 -27.85 -4.04 -23.72
N LEU A 231 -29.14 -4.44 -23.78
CA LEU A 231 -29.51 -5.84 -23.87
C LEU A 231 -29.29 -6.37 -25.29
N VAL A 232 -28.52 -7.46 -25.37
CA VAL A 232 -28.19 -8.15 -26.63
C VAL A 232 -28.51 -9.63 -26.49
N ILE A 233 -29.14 -10.22 -27.47
CA ILE A 233 -29.48 -11.64 -27.58
C ILE A 233 -28.71 -12.25 -28.73
N MET A 234 -27.78 -13.14 -28.45
CA MET A 234 -27.02 -13.89 -29.46
C MET A 234 -27.53 -15.32 -29.50
N LYS A 235 -27.73 -15.89 -30.67
CA LYS A 235 -28.09 -17.29 -30.92
C LYS A 235 -26.95 -18.01 -31.62
N GLY A 236 -26.66 -19.27 -31.27
CA GLY A 236 -25.66 -20.10 -31.91
C GLY A 236 -25.66 -21.52 -31.35
N ALA A 237 -24.53 -22.22 -31.46
CA ALA A 237 -24.34 -23.56 -30.92
C ALA A 237 -23.25 -23.53 -29.81
N TRP A 238 -23.49 -24.27 -28.74
CA TRP A 238 -22.54 -24.33 -27.62
C TRP A 238 -21.38 -25.28 -27.90
N THR A 239 -20.18 -24.85 -27.56
CA THR A 239 -18.96 -25.65 -27.47
C THR A 239 -18.18 -25.27 -26.22
N ILE A 240 -17.28 -26.13 -25.76
CA ILE A 240 -16.34 -25.81 -24.68
C ILE A 240 -14.96 -25.57 -25.28
N VAL A 241 -14.38 -24.43 -24.98
CA VAL A 241 -13.02 -24.08 -25.38
C VAL A 241 -12.28 -23.57 -24.16
N HIS A 242 -11.23 -24.28 -23.78
CA HIS A 242 -10.36 -23.91 -22.67
C HIS A 242 -11.11 -23.63 -21.36
N GLY A 243 -12.02 -24.55 -20.99
CA GLY A 243 -12.84 -24.44 -19.79
C GLY A 243 -13.97 -23.41 -19.83
N ASP A 244 -14.30 -22.88 -21.00
CA ASP A 244 -15.36 -21.91 -21.18
C ASP A 244 -16.42 -22.37 -22.16
N TRP A 245 -17.69 -22.07 -21.85
CA TRP A 245 -18.74 -22.12 -22.85
C TRP A 245 -18.55 -21.01 -23.89
N ARG A 246 -18.46 -21.40 -25.14
CA ARG A 246 -18.46 -20.49 -26.30
C ARG A 246 -19.63 -20.76 -27.20
N LEU A 247 -20.25 -19.67 -27.65
CA LEU A 247 -21.33 -19.74 -28.63
C LEU A 247 -20.73 -19.57 -30.03
N GLU A 248 -20.64 -20.68 -30.77
CA GLU A 248 -20.15 -20.69 -32.16
C GLU A 248 -21.30 -20.38 -33.17
N ASN A 249 -20.91 -19.95 -34.37
CA ASN A 249 -21.83 -19.55 -35.43
C ASN A 249 -22.93 -18.58 -34.96
N ARG A 250 -22.53 -17.73 -34.02
CA ARG A 250 -23.44 -16.80 -33.35
C ARG A 250 -23.93 -15.70 -34.26
N SER A 251 -25.20 -15.38 -34.14
CA SER A 251 -25.86 -14.23 -34.79
C SER A 251 -26.59 -13.40 -33.75
N ASP A 252 -26.60 -12.09 -33.95
CA ASP A 252 -27.45 -11.19 -33.17
C ASP A 252 -28.91 -11.37 -33.62
N VAL A 253 -29.73 -11.73 -32.68
CA VAL A 253 -31.17 -11.97 -32.90
C VAL A 253 -32.02 -11.07 -31.99
N THR A 254 -31.45 -10.03 -31.41
CA THR A 254 -32.10 -9.14 -30.44
C THR A 254 -33.42 -8.59 -30.98
N SER A 255 -33.44 -8.13 -32.21
CA SER A 255 -34.64 -7.56 -32.86
C SER A 255 -35.76 -8.56 -33.13
N ALA A 256 -35.47 -9.87 -33.04
CA ALA A 256 -36.49 -10.91 -33.22
C ALA A 256 -37.31 -11.19 -31.94
N TYR A 257 -36.89 -10.64 -30.82
CA TYR A 257 -37.52 -10.88 -29.53
C TYR A 257 -38.02 -9.59 -28.89
N ASN A 258 -39.16 -9.70 -28.19
CA ASN A 258 -39.70 -8.62 -27.38
C ASN A 258 -39.37 -8.85 -25.92
N VAL A 259 -38.65 -7.90 -25.33
CA VAL A 259 -38.33 -7.90 -23.90
C VAL A 259 -39.39 -7.10 -23.16
N VAL A 260 -40.07 -7.73 -22.22
CA VAL A 260 -41.09 -7.07 -21.39
C VAL A 260 -40.40 -6.59 -20.10
N TRP A 261 -40.30 -5.28 -19.95
CA TRP A 261 -39.81 -4.63 -18.74
C TRP A 261 -40.95 -4.45 -17.76
N ASN A 262 -40.80 -5.00 -16.54
CA ASN A 262 -41.81 -4.97 -15.48
C ASN A 262 -41.58 -3.80 -14.52
N GLU A 263 -42.64 -3.33 -13.88
CA GLU A 263 -42.59 -2.20 -12.91
C GLU A 263 -41.67 -2.47 -11.72
N ASP A 264 -41.44 -3.74 -11.36
CA ASP A 264 -40.58 -4.16 -10.26
C ASP A 264 -39.07 -4.24 -10.62
N GLY A 265 -38.70 -3.71 -11.81
CA GLY A 265 -37.33 -3.69 -12.32
C GLY A 265 -36.86 -5.02 -12.94
N SER A 266 -37.72 -6.05 -12.97
CA SER A 266 -37.41 -7.30 -13.67
C SER A 266 -37.71 -7.20 -15.16
N PHE A 267 -37.19 -8.14 -15.95
CA PHE A 267 -37.68 -8.34 -17.31
C PHE A 267 -38.11 -9.79 -17.54
N THR A 268 -39.01 -9.92 -18.55
CA THR A 268 -39.45 -11.22 -19.03
C THR A 268 -39.17 -11.30 -20.54
N LEU A 269 -38.59 -12.43 -20.96
CA LEU A 269 -38.22 -12.70 -22.33
C LEU A 269 -38.77 -14.08 -22.75
N ASN A 270 -39.63 -14.11 -23.75
CA ASN A 270 -40.11 -15.37 -24.38
C ASN A 270 -39.22 -15.70 -25.58
N LEU A 271 -38.43 -16.77 -25.46
CA LEU A 271 -37.56 -17.29 -26.52
C LEU A 271 -38.27 -18.29 -27.44
N GLY A 272 -39.49 -18.73 -27.08
CA GLY A 272 -40.21 -19.76 -27.82
C GLY A 272 -39.54 -21.14 -27.69
N ASP A 273 -39.67 -21.95 -28.74
CA ASP A 273 -39.06 -23.28 -28.77
C ASP A 273 -37.58 -23.22 -29.04
N ILE A 274 -36.79 -23.84 -28.17
CA ILE A 274 -35.33 -23.97 -28.28
C ILE A 274 -35.02 -25.42 -28.66
N ALA A 275 -34.37 -25.62 -29.79
CA ALA A 275 -33.90 -26.94 -30.20
C ALA A 275 -32.72 -27.38 -29.35
N ALA A 276 -32.44 -28.68 -29.24
CA ALA A 276 -31.30 -29.21 -28.49
C ALA A 276 -29.95 -28.66 -28.98
N THR A 277 -29.87 -28.26 -30.27
CA THR A 277 -28.66 -27.69 -30.87
C THR A 277 -28.54 -26.16 -30.69
N ASP A 278 -29.58 -25.53 -30.21
CA ASP A 278 -29.64 -24.08 -30.10
C ASP A 278 -29.21 -23.61 -28.71
N GLY A 279 -28.31 -22.66 -28.69
CA GLY A 279 -27.87 -21.97 -27.49
C GLY A 279 -28.04 -20.46 -27.59
N PHE A 280 -28.20 -19.79 -26.46
CA PHE A 280 -28.29 -18.33 -26.44
C PHE A 280 -27.40 -17.72 -25.39
N ILE A 281 -26.86 -16.54 -25.72
CA ILE A 281 -26.29 -15.59 -24.74
C ILE A 281 -27.26 -14.40 -24.67
N ILE A 282 -27.71 -14.06 -23.47
CA ILE A 282 -28.40 -12.81 -23.18
C ILE A 282 -27.49 -11.98 -22.31
N ARG A 283 -27.06 -10.82 -22.80
CA ARG A 283 -26.12 -9.93 -22.13
C ARG A 283 -26.74 -8.56 -21.99
N TYR A 284 -26.55 -7.96 -20.82
CA TYR A 284 -26.99 -6.58 -20.55
C TYR A 284 -26.13 -5.96 -19.47
N THR A 285 -26.23 -4.65 -19.32
CA THR A 285 -25.56 -3.86 -18.29
C THR A 285 -26.58 -3.33 -17.30
N ALA A 286 -26.24 -3.34 -16.03
CA ALA A 286 -26.96 -2.65 -14.98
C ALA A 286 -26.06 -1.61 -14.34
N GLU A 287 -26.64 -0.53 -13.85
CA GLU A 287 -25.92 0.56 -13.21
C GLU A 287 -26.49 0.85 -11.82
N ALA A 288 -25.58 1.08 -10.85
CA ALA A 288 -25.94 1.51 -9.52
C ALA A 288 -26.24 3.01 -9.48
N SER A 289 -27.21 3.42 -8.67
CA SER A 289 -27.54 4.83 -8.41
C SER A 289 -26.65 5.50 -7.35
N TYR A 290 -25.67 4.76 -6.84
CA TYR A 290 -24.74 5.17 -5.79
C TYR A 290 -23.33 4.62 -6.07
N ASP A 291 -22.32 5.10 -5.34
CA ASP A 291 -20.95 4.61 -5.46
C ASP A 291 -20.81 3.30 -4.69
N LEU A 292 -20.34 2.26 -5.40
CA LEU A 292 -20.19 0.93 -4.84
C LEU A 292 -18.98 0.87 -3.91
N ALA A 293 -19.11 0.11 -2.83
CA ALA A 293 -18.02 -0.14 -1.90
C ALA A 293 -17.23 -1.40 -2.27
N ASP A 294 -15.92 -1.40 -1.97
CA ASP A 294 -15.09 -2.60 -2.14
C ASP A 294 -15.65 -3.77 -1.34
N GLY A 295 -15.74 -4.94 -1.99
CA GLY A 295 -16.33 -6.15 -1.42
C GLY A 295 -17.86 -6.19 -1.43
N GLU A 296 -18.54 -5.16 -1.93
CA GLU A 296 -20.02 -5.16 -2.05
C GLU A 296 -20.49 -6.28 -2.98
N ILE A 297 -21.54 -6.99 -2.55
CA ILE A 297 -22.11 -8.11 -3.31
C ILE A 297 -23.40 -7.66 -3.98
N ILE A 298 -23.42 -7.74 -5.30
CA ILE A 298 -24.58 -7.43 -6.13
C ILE A 298 -25.21 -8.73 -6.58
N ARG A 299 -26.40 -9.04 -6.05
CA ARG A 299 -27.15 -10.25 -6.37
C ARG A 299 -28.13 -10.01 -7.51
N ASN A 300 -28.12 -10.92 -8.45
CA ASN A 300 -29.02 -10.91 -9.59
C ASN A 300 -29.58 -12.33 -9.85
N ASP A 301 -30.89 -12.48 -9.78
CA ASP A 301 -31.60 -13.76 -9.89
C ASP A 301 -32.20 -13.91 -11.30
N ALA A 302 -32.19 -15.15 -11.84
CA ALA A 302 -32.82 -15.46 -13.11
C ALA A 302 -33.49 -16.84 -13.07
N ALA A 303 -34.52 -17.01 -13.88
CA ALA A 303 -35.18 -18.29 -14.06
C ALA A 303 -35.51 -18.55 -15.53
N ILE A 304 -35.47 -19.83 -15.93
CA ILE A 304 -36.01 -20.32 -17.20
C ILE A 304 -37.10 -21.34 -16.91
N ARG A 305 -38.18 -21.31 -17.72
CA ARG A 305 -39.26 -22.28 -17.68
C ARG A 305 -39.65 -22.67 -19.09
N GLY A 306 -39.96 -23.94 -19.29
CA GLY A 306 -40.50 -24.48 -20.52
C GLY A 306 -41.80 -25.27 -20.25
N THR A 307 -42.66 -25.42 -21.24
CA THR A 307 -43.92 -26.17 -21.13
C THR A 307 -43.70 -27.68 -21.06
N ASN A 308 -42.52 -28.19 -21.43
CA ASN A 308 -42.11 -29.59 -21.30
C ASN A 308 -41.44 -29.87 -19.93
N ALA A 309 -41.90 -29.22 -18.86
CA ALA A 309 -41.44 -29.36 -17.49
C ALA A 309 -39.97 -28.91 -17.22
N VAL A 310 -39.32 -28.25 -18.16
CA VAL A 310 -38.02 -27.61 -17.91
C VAL A 310 -38.23 -26.43 -16.97
N SER A 311 -37.49 -26.44 -15.85
CA SER A 311 -37.44 -25.35 -14.90
C SER A 311 -36.08 -25.25 -14.26
N ARG A 312 -35.48 -24.07 -14.24
CA ARG A 312 -34.20 -23.78 -13.60
C ARG A 312 -34.18 -22.37 -13.08
N THR A 313 -33.76 -22.20 -11.82
CA THR A 313 -33.38 -20.90 -11.26
C THR A 313 -31.88 -20.84 -11.09
N THR A 314 -31.31 -19.66 -11.20
CA THR A 314 -29.90 -19.37 -10.98
C THR A 314 -29.74 -17.97 -10.43
N SER A 315 -28.64 -17.73 -9.74
CA SER A 315 -28.26 -16.41 -9.23
C SER A 315 -26.81 -16.14 -9.58
N ALA A 316 -26.48 -14.87 -9.75
CA ALA A 316 -25.11 -14.39 -9.79
C ALA A 316 -24.92 -13.43 -8.61
N ASP A 317 -24.04 -13.78 -7.71
CA ASP A 317 -23.51 -12.89 -6.68
C ASP A 317 -22.20 -12.31 -7.24
N THR A 318 -22.26 -11.03 -7.66
CA THR A 318 -21.14 -10.33 -8.27
C THR A 318 -20.49 -9.44 -7.24
N TYR A 319 -19.23 -9.70 -6.95
CA TYR A 319 -18.45 -8.84 -6.06
C TYR A 319 -17.97 -7.60 -6.81
N TYR A 320 -18.11 -6.45 -6.18
CA TYR A 320 -17.46 -5.23 -6.63
C TYR A 320 -16.06 -5.15 -6.01
N PHE A 321 -15.06 -4.93 -6.85
CA PHE A 321 -13.67 -4.86 -6.43
C PHE A 321 -13.11 -3.47 -6.70
N ALA A 322 -12.70 -2.76 -5.66
CA ALA A 322 -12.01 -1.49 -5.76
C ALA A 322 -10.64 -1.60 -5.07
N ALA A 323 -9.58 -1.26 -5.80
CA ALA A 323 -8.26 -1.15 -5.22
C ALA A 323 -8.20 0.01 -4.24
N GLY A 324 -7.35 -0.07 -3.23
CA GLY A 324 -7.23 0.96 -2.23
C GLY A 324 -5.96 0.84 -1.40
N GLY A 325 -5.71 1.85 -0.58
CA GLY A 325 -4.56 1.86 0.32
C GLY A 325 -4.65 2.96 1.36
N SER A 326 -3.86 2.79 2.42
CA SER A 326 -3.70 3.77 3.48
C SER A 326 -2.23 3.92 3.84
N ALA A 327 -1.89 5.08 4.35
CA ALA A 327 -0.54 5.37 4.82
C ALA A 327 -0.59 6.24 6.07
N GLU A 328 0.53 6.34 6.73
CA GLU A 328 0.81 7.28 7.80
C GLU A 328 2.15 7.95 7.56
N GLY A 329 2.29 9.15 8.07
CA GLY A 329 3.54 9.91 8.06
C GLY A 329 3.50 10.94 9.16
N TYR A 330 4.67 11.38 9.61
CA TYR A 330 4.77 12.17 10.82
C TYR A 330 5.60 13.43 10.61
N VAL A 331 5.22 14.48 11.34
CA VAL A 331 6.05 15.65 11.59
C VAL A 331 6.62 15.59 12.99
N PHE A 332 7.76 16.23 13.19
CA PHE A 332 8.55 16.17 14.41
C PHE A 332 8.65 17.54 15.07
N THR A 333 8.91 17.54 16.38
CA THR A 333 9.01 18.77 17.19
C THR A 333 10.33 18.72 17.99
N ILE A 334 11.04 19.84 18.03
CA ILE A 334 12.13 20.07 18.95
C ILE A 334 11.65 21.03 20.03
N ARG A 335 11.78 20.61 21.28
CA ARG A 335 11.42 21.38 22.46
C ARG A 335 12.67 21.68 23.28
N ILE A 336 12.86 22.95 23.62
CA ILE A 336 13.92 23.45 24.49
C ILE A 336 13.34 23.71 25.87
N LEU A 337 14.06 23.28 26.90
CA LEU A 337 13.88 23.67 28.31
C LEU A 337 15.12 24.41 28.72
N LYS A 338 14.98 25.73 28.94
CA LYS A 338 16.06 26.64 29.26
C LYS A 338 16.11 26.94 30.74
N GLU A 339 17.23 26.65 31.39
CA GLU A 339 17.39 26.77 32.83
C GLU A 339 18.78 27.29 33.22
N ASP A 340 18.93 27.77 34.48
CA ASP A 340 20.21 28.02 35.09
C ASP A 340 20.78 26.73 35.74
N ARG A 341 21.96 26.86 36.40
CA ARG A 341 22.58 25.71 37.12
C ARG A 341 21.77 25.20 38.31
N ASN A 342 20.82 25.99 38.81
CA ASN A 342 19.97 25.63 39.95
C ASN A 342 18.63 25.02 39.49
N GLY A 343 18.40 24.91 38.17
CA GLY A 343 17.14 24.43 37.58
C GLY A 343 16.03 25.50 37.48
N ASN A 344 16.35 26.77 37.66
CA ASN A 344 15.38 27.85 37.49
C ASN A 344 15.19 28.12 36.00
N ALA A 345 13.93 28.24 35.55
CA ALA A 345 13.58 28.52 34.19
C ALA A 345 14.07 29.91 33.73
N LEU A 346 14.59 29.99 32.52
CA LEU A 346 15.12 31.20 31.93
C LEU A 346 14.34 31.66 30.69
N ALA A 347 13.70 32.80 30.77
CA ALA A 347 12.99 33.44 29.66
C ALA A 347 13.91 34.29 28.78
N GLY A 348 13.52 34.49 27.52
CA GLY A 348 14.17 35.47 26.63
C GLY A 348 15.41 34.96 25.91
N ALA A 349 15.82 33.68 26.09
CA ALA A 349 16.84 33.06 25.25
C ALA A 349 16.34 32.87 23.82
N VAL A 350 17.14 33.27 22.83
CA VAL A 350 16.79 33.12 21.41
C VAL A 350 17.67 32.05 20.77
N PHE A 351 17.04 31.11 20.07
CA PHE A 351 17.71 30.01 19.39
C PHE A 351 17.35 29.97 17.92
N ASN A 352 18.34 29.69 17.08
CA ASN A 352 18.12 29.18 15.73
C ASN A 352 18.17 27.65 15.73
N VAL A 353 17.15 27.02 15.17
CA VAL A 353 17.15 25.58 14.86
C VAL A 353 17.53 25.41 13.40
N ILE A 354 18.62 24.72 13.12
CA ILE A 354 19.23 24.60 11.80
C ILE A 354 19.24 23.14 11.40
N ARG A 355 18.70 22.83 10.22
CA ARG A 355 18.79 21.49 9.62
C ARG A 355 20.21 21.22 9.17
N ASP A 356 20.84 20.19 9.68
CA ASP A 356 22.26 19.91 9.42
C ASP A 356 22.53 19.53 7.95
N ALA A 357 21.60 18.84 7.30
CA ALA A 357 21.73 18.35 5.94
C ALA A 357 21.95 19.47 4.88
N ASN A 358 21.41 20.67 5.12
CA ASN A 358 21.47 21.77 4.14
C ASN A 358 21.79 23.15 4.76
N GLY A 359 22.00 23.23 6.07
CA GLY A 359 22.26 24.48 6.78
C GLY A 359 21.08 25.44 6.87
N GLN A 360 19.88 25.00 6.53
CA GLN A 360 18.68 25.85 6.58
C GLN A 360 18.23 26.10 8.01
N VAL A 361 17.98 27.37 8.37
CA VAL A 361 17.29 27.74 9.61
C VAL A 361 15.82 27.39 9.44
N VAL A 362 15.35 26.39 10.18
CA VAL A 362 13.96 25.88 10.13
C VAL A 362 13.06 26.54 11.18
N GLY A 363 13.65 27.27 12.14
CA GLY A 363 12.93 28.05 13.13
C GLY A 363 13.87 28.94 13.94
N THR A 364 13.39 30.14 14.29
CA THR A 364 13.98 31.00 15.31
C THR A 364 12.96 31.09 16.43
N ILE A 365 13.34 30.62 17.62
CA ILE A 365 12.46 30.48 18.78
C ILE A 365 12.99 31.18 19.99
N THR A 366 12.10 31.67 20.84
CA THR A 366 12.43 32.40 22.07
C THR A 366 11.79 31.71 23.27
N THR A 367 12.52 31.54 24.35
CA THR A 367 11.99 30.92 25.56
C THR A 367 11.01 31.84 26.30
N ASP A 368 9.90 31.24 26.73
CA ASP A 368 8.85 31.86 27.53
C ASP A 368 9.22 31.97 29.01
N ALA A 369 8.28 32.42 29.86
CA ALA A 369 8.46 32.58 31.30
C ALA A 369 8.77 31.24 32.04
N GLU A 370 8.33 30.15 31.45
CA GLU A 370 8.59 28.76 31.92
C GLU A 370 9.89 28.18 31.34
N GLY A 371 10.69 29.00 30.63
CA GLY A 371 11.93 28.57 29.99
C GLY A 371 11.71 27.64 28.77
N LYS A 372 10.51 27.60 28.19
CA LYS A 372 10.17 26.69 27.08
C LYS A 372 10.19 27.44 25.76
N ALA A 373 10.70 26.74 24.74
CA ALA A 373 10.56 27.13 23.34
C ALA A 373 10.41 25.87 22.49
N GLU A 374 9.69 25.96 21.38
CA GLU A 374 9.50 24.78 20.51
C GLU A 374 9.37 25.18 19.04
N VAL A 375 9.83 24.29 18.17
CA VAL A 375 9.60 24.33 16.73
C VAL A 375 9.01 23.00 16.30
N SER A 376 7.88 23.06 15.61
CA SER A 376 7.12 21.92 15.12
C SER A 376 7.11 21.87 13.59
N GLY A 377 6.55 20.79 12.98
CA GLY A 377 6.47 20.66 11.54
C GLY A 377 7.81 20.28 10.91
N LEU A 378 8.71 19.68 11.68
CA LEU A 378 10.03 19.27 11.21
C LEU A 378 9.98 17.88 10.59
N LEU A 379 10.87 17.65 9.64
CA LEU A 379 11.18 16.28 9.18
C LEU A 379 12.10 15.60 10.21
N LYS A 380 12.05 14.28 10.28
CA LYS A 380 13.01 13.51 11.07
C LYS A 380 14.41 13.66 10.48
N GLY A 381 15.34 14.17 11.25
CA GLY A 381 16.69 14.45 10.79
C GLY A 381 17.62 14.90 11.90
N THR A 382 18.84 15.29 11.51
CA THR A 382 19.81 15.92 12.42
C THR A 382 19.67 17.43 12.37
N TYR A 383 19.68 18.04 13.55
CA TYR A 383 19.57 19.49 13.70
C TYR A 383 20.64 20.01 14.65
N ARG A 384 21.02 21.28 14.49
CA ARG A 384 21.82 22.06 15.42
C ARG A 384 20.96 23.17 16.01
N ILE A 385 21.04 23.32 17.34
CA ILE A 385 20.39 24.42 18.06
C ILE A 385 21.50 25.39 18.45
N GLU A 386 21.48 26.58 17.90
CA GLU A 386 22.45 27.64 18.15
C GLU A 386 21.79 28.76 18.96
N GLU A 387 22.33 29.08 20.15
CA GLU A 387 21.85 30.24 20.93
C GLU A 387 22.38 31.53 20.30
N THR A 388 21.51 32.36 19.79
CA THR A 388 21.85 33.64 19.17
C THR A 388 21.77 34.79 20.16
N GLN A 389 21.02 34.60 21.26
CA GLN A 389 20.92 35.55 22.37
C GLN A 389 20.69 34.78 23.67
N ALA A 390 21.57 34.97 24.66
CA ALA A 390 21.36 34.47 26.01
C ALA A 390 20.31 35.30 26.77
N PRO A 391 19.70 34.73 27.83
CA PRO A 391 18.89 35.52 28.76
C PRO A 391 19.71 36.66 29.44
N ASP A 392 19.04 37.72 29.82
CA ASP A 392 19.69 38.81 30.53
C ASP A 392 20.40 38.37 31.81
N GLY A 393 21.68 38.68 31.93
CA GLY A 393 22.51 38.30 33.07
C GLY A 393 23.19 36.93 32.93
N TYR A 394 23.07 36.29 31.78
CA TYR A 394 23.67 34.96 31.52
C TYR A 394 24.65 35.01 30.34
N MET A 395 25.62 34.07 30.37
CA MET A 395 26.58 33.87 29.29
C MET A 395 25.97 33.00 28.16
N SER A 396 26.21 33.39 26.89
CA SER A 396 25.79 32.58 25.76
C SER A 396 26.52 31.26 25.65
N LEU A 397 25.85 30.25 25.12
CA LEU A 397 26.46 28.98 24.76
C LEU A 397 27.56 29.19 23.71
N LYS A 398 28.69 28.48 23.88
CA LYS A 398 29.80 28.52 22.93
C LYS A 398 29.64 27.54 21.78
N GLU A 399 28.98 26.43 22.04
CA GLU A 399 28.83 25.31 21.10
C GLU A 399 27.36 25.02 20.85
N PRO A 400 27.00 24.65 19.63
CA PRO A 400 25.63 24.26 19.30
C PRO A 400 25.25 22.96 19.97
N ILE A 401 23.97 22.78 20.28
CA ILE A 401 23.38 21.54 20.78
C ILE A 401 22.90 20.71 19.61
N LEU A 402 23.36 19.45 19.51
CA LEU A 402 22.91 18.53 18.47
C LEU A 402 21.63 17.82 18.87
N VAL A 403 20.75 17.65 17.87
CA VAL A 403 19.56 16.81 17.92
C VAL A 403 19.69 15.76 16.82
N ASN A 404 19.73 14.50 17.22
CA ASN A 404 19.82 13.37 16.28
C ASN A 404 18.44 12.73 16.06
N PRO A 405 18.23 11.94 15.01
CA PRO A 405 16.98 11.21 14.79
C PRO A 405 16.55 10.31 15.95
N SER A 406 17.52 9.79 16.74
CA SER A 406 17.27 8.97 17.92
C SER A 406 16.80 9.75 19.16
N ASP A 407 16.89 11.07 19.16
CA ASP A 407 16.46 11.91 20.28
C ASP A 407 14.94 12.15 20.28
N PHE A 408 14.28 11.88 19.15
CA PHE A 408 12.82 11.95 19.05
C PHE A 408 12.19 10.70 19.66
N ASP A 409 11.27 10.92 20.58
CA ASP A 409 10.53 9.89 21.28
C ASP A 409 9.35 9.31 20.46
N SER A 410 8.50 8.50 21.08
CA SER A 410 7.30 7.93 20.45
C SER A 410 6.24 9.00 20.10
N GLU A 411 6.27 10.15 20.77
CA GLU A 411 5.39 11.31 20.51
C GLU A 411 5.96 12.23 19.42
N LYS A 412 7.11 11.85 18.83
CA LYS A 412 7.84 12.61 17.81
C LYS A 412 8.45 13.93 18.34
N ILE A 413 8.78 13.96 19.63
CA ILE A 413 9.33 15.14 20.30
C ILE A 413 10.75 14.84 20.77
N ALA A 414 11.70 15.72 20.41
CA ALA A 414 13.03 15.74 20.99
C ALA A 414 13.10 16.88 22.03
N VAL A 415 13.35 16.54 23.29
CA VAL A 415 13.48 17.52 24.38
C VAL A 415 14.96 17.74 24.67
N LYS A 416 15.40 19.00 24.67
CA LYS A 416 16.77 19.40 25.04
C LYS A 416 16.74 20.40 26.17
N THR A 417 17.29 19.98 27.34
CA THR A 417 17.54 20.89 28.45
C THR A 417 18.85 21.64 28.21
N ILE A 418 18.82 22.96 28.25
CA ILE A 418 19.94 23.85 27.95
C ILE A 418 20.20 24.74 29.14
N VAL A 419 21.42 24.68 29.70
CA VAL A 419 21.79 25.43 30.89
C VAL A 419 22.74 26.56 30.54
N ASN A 420 22.43 27.80 30.99
CA ASN A 420 23.40 28.93 30.96
C ASN A 420 23.94 29.25 32.34
N GLU A 421 25.16 29.78 32.34
CA GLU A 421 25.86 30.26 33.54
C GLU A 421 25.63 31.76 33.69
N GLU A 422 25.49 32.23 34.94
CA GLU A 422 25.37 33.68 35.23
C GLU A 422 26.65 34.40 34.81
N SER A 423 26.45 35.60 34.20
CA SER A 423 27.54 36.51 33.84
C SER A 423 28.07 37.13 35.12
N GLY A 424 29.29 36.79 35.51
CA GLY A 424 29.91 37.34 36.70
C GLY A 424 30.15 36.39 37.87
N SER A 425 29.97 35.07 37.64
CA SER A 425 30.31 34.04 38.62
C SER A 425 31.80 33.72 38.73
N ASP A 426 32.68 34.52 38.12
CA ASP A 426 34.11 34.54 38.48
C ASP A 426 34.24 35.08 39.87
N LEU A 427 34.26 34.23 40.88
CA LEU A 427 34.79 34.56 42.19
C LEU A 427 36.18 35.14 41.96
N PRO A 428 36.53 36.34 42.51
CA PRO A 428 37.90 36.78 42.49
C PRO A 428 38.75 35.72 43.18
N PRO A 429 40.02 35.53 42.77
CA PRO A 429 40.91 34.64 43.45
C PRO A 429 40.97 35.11 44.91
N THR A 430 40.67 34.21 45.84
CA THR A 430 40.90 34.46 47.28
C THR A 430 42.35 34.84 47.43
N ASP A 431 42.59 36.09 47.82
CA ASP A 431 43.89 36.54 48.29
C ASP A 431 44.34 35.58 49.38
N ASP A 432 45.32 34.76 49.05
CA ASP A 432 46.07 33.98 50.01
C ASP A 432 46.89 34.98 50.83
N PRO A 433 46.78 35.02 52.18
CA PRO A 433 47.55 35.96 52.94
C PRO A 433 49.05 35.54 52.89
N ASP A 434 49.87 36.50 52.46
CA ASP A 434 51.31 36.52 52.45
C ASP A 434 51.91 35.90 53.75
N PRO A 435 52.72 34.85 53.69
CA PRO A 435 53.52 34.43 54.83
C PRO A 435 54.79 35.23 54.88
N THR A 436 54.79 36.17 55.80
CA THR A 436 55.96 36.90 56.26
C THR A 436 57.19 35.99 56.54
N ASP A 437 58.29 36.42 56.00
CA ASP A 437 59.73 36.28 56.40
C ASP A 437 60.09 35.23 57.48
N ASP A 438 60.92 34.28 57.08
CA ASP A 438 62.03 33.90 57.89
C ASP A 438 63.27 33.47 57.07
N PRO A 439 64.44 34.09 57.25
CA PRO A 439 65.66 33.73 56.54
C PRO A 439 66.51 32.74 57.39
N ASP A 440 66.77 31.63 56.86
CA ASP A 440 68.15 31.04 57.07
C ASP A 440 68.39 29.66 56.43
N ALA A 441 69.43 29.67 55.62
CA ALA A 441 70.50 28.70 55.50
C ALA A 441 70.33 27.33 54.82
N THR A 442 71.05 27.36 53.79
CA THR A 442 72.12 26.40 53.43
C THR A 442 71.76 25.01 52.89
N ASP A 443 72.06 24.94 51.62
CA ASP A 443 73.07 24.10 51.00
C ASP A 443 72.78 22.58 50.80
N ARG A 444 72.93 22.21 49.60
CA ARG A 444 73.50 20.97 49.04
C ARG A 444 72.64 20.04 48.20
N HIS A 445 73.05 20.08 47.00
CA HIS A 445 73.46 18.99 46.13
C HIS A 445 72.42 18.29 45.21
N VAL A 446 72.57 18.64 43.99
CA VAL A 446 72.25 17.83 42.78
C VAL A 446 73.21 16.64 42.73
N PRO A 447 72.89 15.44 42.27
CA PRO A 447 72.98 15.23 40.82
C PRO A 447 71.98 14.23 40.16
N ASP A 448 71.79 14.53 38.89
CA ASP A 448 71.78 13.68 37.73
C ASP A 448 70.73 12.56 37.43
N LYS A 449 70.12 12.79 36.33
CA LYS A 449 69.52 11.87 35.34
C LYS A 449 70.32 10.55 35.16
N PRO A 450 69.70 9.45 34.66
CA PRO A 450 69.43 9.38 33.21
C PRO A 450 68.08 8.67 32.73
N LYS A 451 67.65 9.03 31.58
CA LYS A 451 66.92 8.26 30.58
C LYS A 451 67.91 7.30 29.87
N PRO A 452 67.63 6.22 29.17
CA PRO A 452 66.39 5.83 28.41
C PRO A 452 66.09 4.31 28.47
N ASP A 453 65.05 3.75 27.93
CA ASP A 453 65.02 3.02 26.64
C ASP A 453 63.77 2.16 26.49
N SER A 454 63.25 2.24 25.32
CA SER A 454 62.48 1.39 24.41
C SER A 454 62.13 -0.07 24.85
N THR A 455 60.95 -0.53 24.50
CA THR A 455 60.61 -1.48 23.45
C THR A 455 59.31 -2.23 23.73
N SER A 456 58.57 -2.30 22.63
CA SER A 456 57.76 -3.42 22.08
C SER A 456 56.46 -3.87 22.71
N SER A 457 55.44 -3.65 21.92
CA SER A 457 54.46 -4.59 21.38
C SER A 457 53.89 -5.69 22.29
N GLU A 458 52.60 -5.73 22.40
CA GLU A 458 51.81 -6.91 22.04
C GLU A 458 50.31 -6.66 22.21
N THR A 459 49.60 -6.96 21.14
CA THR A 459 48.15 -7.08 21.08
C THR A 459 47.75 -8.42 21.72
N PRO A 460 46.64 -8.52 22.40
CA PRO A 460 45.95 -9.79 22.53
C PRO A 460 44.57 -9.77 21.84
N ALA A 461 44.32 -10.86 21.14
CA ALA A 461 43.10 -11.25 20.45
C ALA A 461 41.95 -11.65 21.41
N PRO A 462 40.70 -11.78 20.88
CA PRO A 462 39.51 -11.97 21.68
C PRO A 462 39.30 -13.43 22.12
N PRO A 463 38.62 -13.70 23.25
CA PRO A 463 38.22 -15.06 23.60
C PRO A 463 36.89 -15.48 22.99
N LYS A 464 36.86 -16.76 22.65
CA LYS A 464 35.75 -17.53 22.09
C LYS A 464 34.73 -17.94 23.15
N THR A 465 33.46 -17.95 22.70
CA THR A 465 32.36 -18.90 22.98
C THR A 465 32.21 -19.57 24.36
N GLY A 466 30.98 -19.51 24.84
CA GLY A 466 30.45 -20.42 25.85
C GLY A 466 28.95 -20.25 26.05
N ASP A 467 28.25 -21.33 25.79
CA ASP A 467 26.82 -21.56 25.90
C ASP A 467 26.19 -21.12 27.23
N GLY A 468 24.93 -20.70 27.15
CA GLY A 468 24.09 -20.51 28.32
C GLY A 468 22.63 -20.26 27.97
N LEU A 469 21.86 -21.34 27.76
CA LEU A 469 20.42 -21.37 27.76
C LEU A 469 19.83 -20.72 29.03
N ALA A 470 18.96 -19.74 28.83
CA ALA A 470 17.95 -19.40 29.84
C ALA A 470 16.62 -19.09 29.18
N ARG A 471 15.70 -20.02 29.39
CA ARG A 471 14.28 -19.96 29.12
C ARG A 471 13.63 -18.79 29.86
N PHE A 472 12.90 -17.95 29.19
CA PHE A 472 11.76 -17.27 29.80
C PHE A 472 10.53 -17.51 28.93
N ALA A 473 9.70 -18.41 29.44
CA ALA A 473 8.30 -18.56 29.04
C ALA A 473 7.53 -17.38 29.61
N PHE A 474 6.81 -16.66 28.75
CA PHE A 474 5.69 -15.85 29.20
C PHE A 474 4.41 -16.42 28.58
N VAL A 475 3.60 -16.98 29.47
CA VAL A 475 2.24 -17.39 29.30
C VAL A 475 1.40 -16.12 29.12
N LEU A 476 0.67 -16.02 28.01
CA LEU A 476 -0.57 -15.26 27.98
C LEU A 476 -1.67 -16.16 27.40
N ALA A 477 -2.55 -16.52 28.30
CA ALA A 477 -3.69 -17.38 28.13
C ALA A 477 -4.79 -16.71 27.31
N THR A 478 -5.26 -17.45 26.32
CA THR A 478 -6.68 -17.77 26.04
C THR A 478 -7.74 -16.77 26.51
N ILE A 479 -8.48 -16.23 25.56
CA ILE A 479 -9.95 -16.15 25.50
C ILE A 479 -10.31 -15.68 24.08
N PHE A 480 -10.80 -16.60 23.24
CA PHE A 480 -11.86 -16.46 22.25
C PHE A 480 -11.91 -17.75 21.42
N THR A 481 -12.47 -18.77 22.05
CA THR A 481 -13.10 -19.88 21.34
C THR A 481 -14.60 -19.71 21.51
N ALA A 482 -15.27 -19.60 20.40
CA ALA A 482 -16.62 -20.06 20.15
C ALA A 482 -17.33 -19.10 19.19
N SER A 483 -17.25 -19.37 17.90
CA SER A 483 -18.33 -19.16 16.92
C SER A 483 -17.79 -19.27 15.49
N CYS A 484 -17.40 -20.49 15.07
CA CYS A 484 -17.27 -20.85 13.64
C CYS A 484 -17.28 -22.38 13.54
N ALA A 485 -18.40 -22.97 13.91
CA ALA A 485 -18.69 -24.36 13.60
C ALA A 485 -20.19 -24.48 13.41
N LEU A 486 -20.69 -23.99 12.28
CA LEU A 486 -22.00 -24.39 11.72
C LEU A 486 -22.18 -23.77 10.32
N PHE A 487 -21.42 -24.21 9.32
CA PHE A 487 -21.77 -24.08 7.89
C PHE A 487 -20.87 -24.93 7.00
N ALA A 488 -20.69 -26.19 7.40
CA ALA A 488 -20.05 -27.17 6.54
C ALA A 488 -20.73 -28.52 6.65
N ALA A 489 -22.03 -28.56 6.40
CA ALA A 489 -22.77 -29.83 6.25
C ALA A 489 -24.14 -29.57 5.60
N THR A 490 -24.15 -29.22 4.30
CA THR A 490 -25.29 -29.50 3.40
C THR A 490 -24.88 -29.29 1.95
N ARG A 491 -23.99 -30.12 1.45
CA ARG A 491 -23.85 -30.42 0.03
C ARG A 491 -23.47 -31.87 -0.15
N ARG A 492 -24.42 -32.73 0.21
CA ARG A 492 -24.58 -34.07 -0.38
C ARG A 492 -26.07 -34.33 -0.45
N ASP A 493 -26.49 -34.74 -1.63
CA ASP A 493 -27.81 -35.27 -2.00
C ASP A 493 -28.92 -34.21 -2.21
N LEU A 494 -29.00 -33.70 -3.46
CA LEU A 494 -30.13 -33.93 -4.39
C LEU A 494 -29.79 -33.31 -5.76
#